data_9fd76eae3c6e065e43f68e80aa134d3e
#
_entry.id   9fd76eae3c6e065e43f68e80aa134d3e
#
_cell.length_a   1.000
_cell.length_b   1.000
_cell.length_c   1.000
_cell.angle_alpha   90.00
_cell.angle_beta   90.00
_cell.angle_gamma   90.00
#
_symmetry.space_group_name_H-M   'P 1'
#
loop_
_entity.id
_entity.type
_entity.pdbx_description
1 polymer ?
#
loop_
_entity_poly.entity_id
_entity_poly.type
_entity_poly.pdbx_seq_one_letter_code
_entity_poly.pdbx_strand_id
1 'polypeptide(L)'
;MNEQKAQYTVCPYCGLKAETAPDPSQIRPGTVLAQRYEVGFALKIGLYTITYIAYDLQREEKVIVKEYYPSQLCSRVDGGNRIGIRAGGEQKTFYERGLTQFLKEAKDLHSVSVPFLIPVQDVFTENATAYMVMPYLNGKTLEAAIEEKKRFSITEILALMMPVMDITDRLHQKGILHLNIHPGNIFLVDSGEVILMDSGRYSRSFVDAPMETIGENSRYQAPEIRNLHEKIDGSVDVYSICAIMYEMITGTEIEDGASRITKDRVKSPLSRRVKITANQDAILMNGLALHSKNRINSVEKLMKSFVSIRPVQKVEEPAAVQKKKAPERRKTEGARHEKKAESSSGSAVCCVSFSHVFLFYVLL
;
A
#
# COMPACT_ATOMS: atom_id res chain seq x y z
N MET A 1 -13.04 13.13 22.40
CA MET A 1 -12.08 14.25 22.21
C MET A 1 -12.26 15.19 23.38
N ASN A 2 -11.19 15.44 24.14
CA ASN A 2 -11.29 16.45 25.17
C ASN A 2 -11.76 17.76 24.57
N GLU A 3 -12.66 18.45 25.25
CA GLU A 3 -13.06 19.82 24.92
C GLU A 3 -11.79 20.60 24.54
N GLN A 4 -11.68 20.96 23.28
CA GLN A 4 -10.59 21.83 22.84
C GLN A 4 -10.82 23.16 23.55
N LYS A 5 -10.10 23.33 24.65
CA LYS A 5 -9.91 24.67 25.17
C LYS A 5 -9.37 25.50 24.02
N ALA A 6 -9.98 26.65 23.79
CA ALA A 6 -9.72 27.59 22.68
C ALA A 6 -8.25 28.06 22.49
N GLN A 7 -7.28 27.25 22.88
CA GLN A 7 -5.84 27.54 22.87
C GLN A 7 -5.07 26.89 21.73
N TYR A 8 -5.68 25.95 20.97
CA TYR A 8 -4.94 25.26 19.90
C TYR A 8 -5.41 25.74 18.54
N THR A 9 -4.51 26.35 17.78
CA THR A 9 -4.74 26.67 16.35
C THR A 9 -4.73 25.41 15.49
N VAL A 10 -4.17 24.32 16.00
CA VAL A 10 -4.11 22.99 15.37
C VAL A 10 -4.45 21.93 16.40
N CYS A 11 -5.36 21.02 16.09
CA CYS A 11 -5.69 19.91 16.99
C CYS A 11 -4.47 19.00 17.20
N PRO A 12 -3.99 18.80 18.45
CA PRO A 12 -2.82 17.96 18.69
C PRO A 12 -3.05 16.46 18.43
N TYR A 13 -4.31 16.05 18.34
CA TYR A 13 -4.68 14.64 18.10
C TYR A 13 -4.83 14.30 16.62
N CYS A 14 -5.29 15.27 15.81
CA CYS A 14 -5.66 15.02 14.43
C CYS A 14 -5.04 16.03 13.43
N GLY A 15 -4.37 17.06 13.89
CA GLY A 15 -3.71 18.05 13.02
C GLY A 15 -4.68 19.03 12.32
N LEU A 16 -6.00 19.00 12.61
CA LEU A 16 -6.96 19.95 12.03
C LEU A 16 -6.68 21.36 12.52
N LYS A 17 -6.60 22.31 11.60
CA LYS A 17 -6.55 23.73 11.94
C LYS A 17 -7.96 24.21 12.30
N ALA A 18 -8.08 24.96 13.40
CA ALA A 18 -9.38 25.46 13.90
C ALA A 18 -10.16 26.31 12.86
N GLU A 19 -9.45 26.93 11.92
CA GLU A 19 -10.03 27.80 10.89
C GLU A 19 -10.43 27.04 9.60
N THR A 20 -10.18 25.74 9.49
CA THR A 20 -10.50 24.97 8.28
C THR A 20 -12.01 24.71 8.24
N ALA A 21 -12.71 25.39 7.33
CA ALA A 21 -14.12 25.06 7.08
C ALA A 21 -14.22 23.62 6.54
N PRO A 22 -15.02 22.74 7.15
CA PRO A 22 -15.19 21.39 6.66
C PRO A 22 -15.85 21.42 5.28
N ASP A 23 -15.39 20.54 4.38
CA ASP A 23 -16.07 20.30 3.10
C ASP A 23 -17.53 19.87 3.37
N PRO A 24 -18.51 20.41 2.64
CA PRO A 24 -19.93 20.08 2.86
C PRO A 24 -20.26 18.57 2.72
N SER A 25 -19.43 17.80 2.05
CA SER A 25 -19.56 16.34 1.93
C SER A 25 -19.19 15.58 3.18
N GLN A 26 -18.43 16.20 4.10
CA GLN A 26 -17.91 15.54 5.29
C GLN A 26 -18.92 15.47 6.43
N ILE A 27 -18.77 14.45 7.28
CA ILE A 27 -19.40 14.43 8.59
C ILE A 27 -18.78 15.54 9.45
N ARG A 28 -19.59 16.24 10.23
CA ARG A 28 -19.09 17.27 11.12
C ARG A 28 -18.18 16.67 12.19
N PRO A 29 -16.99 17.21 12.42
CA PRO A 29 -16.14 16.78 13.52
C PRO A 29 -16.87 16.85 14.88
N GLY A 30 -16.63 15.86 15.74
CA GLY A 30 -17.33 15.70 17.01
C GLY A 30 -18.64 14.92 16.92
N THR A 31 -19.08 14.53 15.71
CA THR A 31 -20.22 13.61 15.56
C THR A 31 -19.83 12.23 16.10
N VAL A 32 -20.72 11.63 16.91
CA VAL A 32 -20.55 10.28 17.43
C VAL A 32 -21.39 9.30 16.59
N LEU A 33 -20.73 8.40 15.88
CA LEU A 33 -21.35 7.33 15.11
C LEU A 33 -21.48 6.06 15.96
N ALA A 34 -22.58 5.31 15.78
CA ALA A 34 -22.87 4.07 16.51
C ALA A 34 -22.72 4.23 18.03
N GLN A 35 -22.93 5.43 18.59
CA GLN A 35 -22.74 5.78 20.01
C GLN A 35 -21.34 5.43 20.55
N ARG A 36 -20.34 5.33 19.65
CA ARG A 36 -19.00 4.85 19.98
C ARG A 36 -17.87 5.60 19.31
N TYR A 37 -18.00 5.94 18.04
CA TYR A 37 -16.90 6.49 17.25
C TYR A 37 -17.06 8.00 17.06
N GLU A 38 -16.28 8.78 17.79
CA GLU A 38 -16.26 10.23 17.64
C GLU A 38 -15.42 10.61 16.41
N VAL A 39 -16.08 11.14 15.38
CA VAL A 39 -15.44 11.48 14.10
C VAL A 39 -14.64 12.76 14.21
N GLY A 40 -13.41 12.73 13.72
CA GLY A 40 -12.54 13.88 13.54
C GLY A 40 -12.72 14.50 12.15
N PHE A 41 -11.61 14.78 11.46
CA PHE A 41 -11.64 15.31 10.10
C PHE A 41 -11.40 14.20 9.06
N ALA A 42 -11.75 14.49 7.79
CA ALA A 42 -11.46 13.58 6.70
C ALA A 42 -9.98 13.61 6.34
N LEU A 43 -9.36 12.43 6.32
CA LEU A 43 -8.01 12.20 5.84
C LEU A 43 -7.96 12.12 4.32
N LYS A 44 -9.03 11.60 3.71
CA LYS A 44 -9.15 11.43 2.27
C LYS A 44 -10.61 11.49 1.83
N ILE A 45 -10.87 12.23 0.77
CA ILE A 45 -12.15 12.26 0.05
C ILE A 45 -11.90 11.63 -1.32
N GLY A 46 -12.48 10.45 -1.55
CA GLY A 46 -12.38 9.73 -2.81
C GLY A 46 -13.70 9.79 -3.61
N LEU A 47 -13.72 9.16 -4.78
CA LEU A 47 -14.91 9.10 -5.64
C LEU A 47 -16.10 8.39 -4.98
N TYR A 48 -15.84 7.37 -4.18
CA TYR A 48 -16.85 6.46 -3.63
C TYR A 48 -16.88 6.42 -2.12
N THR A 49 -15.86 6.94 -1.45
CA THR A 49 -15.72 6.84 0.00
C THR A 49 -15.02 8.07 0.58
N ILE A 50 -15.35 8.38 1.83
CA ILE A 50 -14.61 9.35 2.64
C ILE A 50 -13.98 8.60 3.81
N THR A 51 -12.71 8.87 4.07
CA THR A 51 -11.93 8.25 5.16
C THR A 51 -11.66 9.29 6.23
N TYR A 52 -12.07 9.01 7.46
CA TYR A 52 -11.92 9.91 8.61
C TYR A 52 -10.95 9.33 9.63
N ILE A 53 -10.23 10.20 10.32
CA ILE A 53 -9.71 9.87 11.63
C ILE A 53 -10.85 9.95 12.64
N ALA A 54 -10.92 9.00 13.56
CA ALA A 54 -11.92 8.98 14.62
C ALA A 54 -11.31 8.48 15.93
N TYR A 55 -12.07 8.57 17.00
CA TYR A 55 -11.71 8.08 18.34
C TYR A 55 -12.75 7.07 18.82
N ASP A 56 -12.32 5.88 19.18
CA ASP A 56 -13.17 4.86 19.77
C ASP A 56 -13.33 5.17 21.26
N LEU A 57 -14.51 5.64 21.65
CA LEU A 57 -14.82 6.02 23.04
C LEU A 57 -14.84 4.84 24.03
N GLN A 58 -14.99 3.60 23.52
CA GLN A 58 -14.99 2.40 24.37
C GLN A 58 -13.59 1.85 24.58
N ARG A 59 -12.73 1.89 23.55
CA ARG A 59 -11.35 1.39 23.61
C ARG A 59 -10.33 2.47 23.94
N GLU A 60 -10.76 3.73 23.95
CA GLU A 60 -9.91 4.90 24.19
C GLU A 60 -8.70 4.98 23.22
N GLU A 61 -8.92 4.62 21.95
CA GLU A 61 -7.88 4.61 20.93
C GLU A 61 -8.31 5.32 19.65
N LYS A 62 -7.32 5.76 18.85
CA LYS A 62 -7.56 6.30 17.51
C LYS A 62 -7.90 5.17 16.55
N VAL A 63 -8.89 5.43 15.70
CA VAL A 63 -9.32 4.51 14.63
C VAL A 63 -9.51 5.28 13.33
N ILE A 64 -9.58 4.53 12.23
CA ILE A 64 -10.00 5.01 10.92
C ILE A 64 -11.44 4.58 10.68
N VAL A 65 -12.29 5.54 10.31
CA VAL A 65 -13.66 5.27 9.88
C VAL A 65 -13.77 5.58 8.39
N LYS A 66 -14.14 4.59 7.59
CA LYS A 66 -14.38 4.74 6.15
C LYS A 66 -15.87 4.70 5.88
N GLU A 67 -16.39 5.78 5.31
CA GLU A 67 -17.78 5.95 4.93
C GLU A 67 -17.98 5.64 3.44
N TYR A 68 -19.03 4.90 3.10
CA TYR A 68 -19.50 4.79 1.72
C TYR A 68 -20.17 6.09 1.31
N TYR A 69 -19.56 6.81 0.37
CA TYR A 69 -20.03 8.13 -0.10
C TYR A 69 -19.71 8.33 -1.59
N PRO A 70 -20.47 7.74 -2.52
CA PRO A 70 -20.29 7.99 -3.96
C PRO A 70 -20.80 9.41 -4.29
N SER A 71 -19.89 10.39 -4.28
CA SER A 71 -20.20 11.82 -4.34
C SER A 71 -21.00 12.28 -5.55
N GLN A 72 -20.94 11.53 -6.65
CA GLN A 72 -21.74 11.81 -7.85
C GLN A 72 -23.19 11.33 -7.74
N LEU A 73 -23.50 10.39 -6.84
CA LEU A 73 -24.83 9.81 -6.65
C LEU A 73 -25.57 10.36 -5.43
N CYS A 74 -24.86 10.95 -4.47
CA CYS A 74 -25.42 11.37 -3.20
C CYS A 74 -24.86 12.71 -2.71
N SER A 75 -25.54 13.28 -1.71
CA SER A 75 -25.10 14.48 -0.98
C SER A 75 -25.62 14.43 0.46
N ARG A 76 -25.09 15.27 1.35
CA ARG A 76 -25.65 15.45 2.68
C ARG A 76 -27.00 16.18 2.60
N VAL A 77 -27.95 15.75 3.43
CA VAL A 77 -29.28 16.36 3.53
C VAL A 77 -29.24 17.45 4.61
N ASP A 78 -29.74 18.64 4.28
CA ASP A 78 -29.95 19.78 5.19
C ASP A 78 -28.68 20.16 6.03
N GLY A 79 -27.50 19.95 5.46
CA GLY A 79 -26.23 20.18 6.17
C GLY A 79 -26.01 19.27 7.37
N GLY A 80 -26.79 18.19 7.50
CA GLY A 80 -26.63 17.12 8.49
C GLY A 80 -25.69 16.01 8.04
N ASN A 81 -25.67 14.90 8.79
CA ASN A 81 -24.83 13.75 8.46
C ASN A 81 -25.53 12.74 7.55
N ARG A 82 -26.85 12.78 7.47
CA ARG A 82 -27.65 11.86 6.66
C ARG A 82 -27.39 12.05 5.16
N ILE A 83 -27.30 10.96 4.43
CA ILE A 83 -27.14 10.94 2.99
C ILE A 83 -28.52 10.96 2.31
N GLY A 84 -28.66 11.83 1.30
CA GLY A 84 -29.73 11.84 0.33
C GLY A 84 -29.19 11.44 -1.04
N ILE A 85 -29.93 10.56 -1.72
CA ILE A 85 -29.59 10.13 -3.08
C ILE A 85 -30.09 11.23 -4.03
N ARG A 86 -29.25 11.61 -5.00
CA ARG A 86 -29.63 12.58 -6.03
C ARG A 86 -30.82 12.06 -6.86
N ALA A 87 -31.73 12.95 -7.25
CA ALA A 87 -32.94 12.58 -7.97
C ALA A 87 -32.65 11.91 -9.32
N GLY A 88 -33.26 10.73 -9.53
CA GLY A 88 -33.12 9.89 -10.72
C GLY A 88 -33.23 8.42 -10.37
N GLY A 89 -34.05 7.64 -11.08
CA GLY A 89 -34.32 6.24 -10.76
C GLY A 89 -33.06 5.35 -10.84
N GLU A 90 -32.22 5.62 -11.83
CA GLU A 90 -30.96 4.85 -12.02
C GLU A 90 -29.91 5.14 -10.95
N GLN A 91 -29.76 6.39 -10.49
CA GLN A 91 -28.82 6.77 -9.44
C GLN A 91 -29.08 6.01 -8.14
N LYS A 92 -30.36 5.82 -7.79
CA LYS A 92 -30.75 5.04 -6.62
C LYS A 92 -30.29 3.58 -6.76
N THR A 93 -30.51 2.97 -7.92
CA THR A 93 -30.10 1.59 -8.20
C THR A 93 -28.57 1.42 -8.09
N PHE A 94 -27.81 2.35 -8.65
CA PHE A 94 -26.35 2.33 -8.56
C PHE A 94 -25.87 2.53 -7.13
N TYR A 95 -26.47 3.46 -6.38
CA TYR A 95 -26.15 3.71 -4.99
C TYR A 95 -26.37 2.45 -4.13
N GLU A 96 -27.56 1.83 -4.23
CA GLU A 96 -27.93 0.65 -3.46
C GLU A 96 -27.07 -0.57 -3.81
N ARG A 97 -26.74 -0.75 -5.10
CA ARG A 97 -25.84 -1.81 -5.57
C ARG A 97 -24.43 -1.63 -4.99
N GLY A 98 -23.89 -0.43 -5.05
CA GLY A 98 -22.58 -0.10 -4.49
C GLY A 98 -22.55 -0.25 -2.97
N LEU A 99 -23.60 0.21 -2.26
CA LEU A 99 -23.75 0.04 -0.81
C LEU A 99 -23.76 -1.44 -0.40
N THR A 100 -24.53 -2.24 -1.13
CA THR A 100 -24.59 -3.70 -0.90
C THR A 100 -23.22 -4.35 -1.07
N GLN A 101 -22.51 -3.96 -2.12
CA GLN A 101 -21.16 -4.51 -2.37
C GLN A 101 -20.12 -4.02 -1.35
N PHE A 102 -20.20 -2.75 -0.92
CA PHE A 102 -19.36 -2.21 0.15
C PHE A 102 -19.56 -2.96 1.47
N LEU A 103 -20.81 -3.19 1.86
CA LEU A 103 -21.12 -3.98 3.06
C LEU A 103 -20.66 -5.42 2.96
N LYS A 104 -20.82 -6.05 1.78
CA LYS A 104 -20.31 -7.41 1.56
C LYS A 104 -18.79 -7.45 1.69
N GLU A 105 -18.09 -6.54 1.06
CA GLU A 105 -16.64 -6.43 1.13
C GLU A 105 -16.15 -6.23 2.56
N ALA A 106 -16.78 -5.30 3.29
CA ALA A 106 -16.45 -5.04 4.69
C ALA A 106 -16.62 -6.30 5.58
N LYS A 107 -17.70 -7.05 5.38
CA LYS A 107 -17.95 -8.31 6.09
C LYS A 107 -16.96 -9.41 5.71
N ASP A 108 -16.64 -9.55 4.42
CA ASP A 108 -15.65 -10.50 3.94
C ASP A 108 -14.29 -10.21 4.58
N LEU A 109 -13.84 -8.93 4.57
CA LEU A 109 -12.59 -8.51 5.18
C LEU A 109 -12.58 -8.65 6.71
N HIS A 110 -13.71 -8.40 7.37
CA HIS A 110 -13.85 -8.63 8.81
C HIS A 110 -13.69 -10.11 9.19
N SER A 111 -14.18 -11.02 8.34
CA SER A 111 -14.11 -12.47 8.56
C SER A 111 -12.76 -13.09 8.19
N VAL A 112 -11.94 -12.37 7.42
CA VAL A 112 -10.67 -12.90 6.88
C VAL A 112 -9.50 -12.49 7.77
N SER A 113 -8.76 -13.49 8.26
CA SER A 113 -7.48 -13.28 8.91
C SER A 113 -6.35 -13.53 7.90
N VAL A 114 -5.75 -12.45 7.43
CA VAL A 114 -4.53 -12.47 6.62
C VAL A 114 -3.52 -11.55 7.30
N PRO A 115 -2.34 -12.05 7.69
CA PRO A 115 -1.31 -11.22 8.30
C PRO A 115 -0.96 -10.01 7.40
N PHE A 116 -0.78 -8.85 8.00
CA PHE A 116 -0.42 -7.60 7.33
C PHE A 116 -1.46 -7.04 6.34
N LEU A 117 -2.66 -7.63 6.25
CA LEU A 117 -3.83 -6.98 5.70
C LEU A 117 -4.47 -6.13 6.81
N ILE A 118 -4.86 -4.88 6.49
CA ILE A 118 -5.55 -4.05 7.47
C ILE A 118 -6.83 -4.75 7.95
N PRO A 119 -7.01 -5.01 9.25
CA PRO A 119 -8.21 -5.66 9.73
C PRO A 119 -9.39 -4.68 9.76
N VAL A 120 -10.57 -5.14 9.36
CA VAL A 120 -11.82 -4.44 9.60
C VAL A 120 -12.30 -4.83 11.01
N GLN A 121 -12.33 -3.87 11.94
CA GLN A 121 -12.67 -4.09 13.35
C GLN A 121 -14.19 -4.07 13.58
N ASP A 122 -14.91 -3.24 12.83
CA ASP A 122 -16.35 -3.08 12.95
C ASP A 122 -16.98 -2.65 11.63
N VAL A 123 -18.26 -2.99 11.42
CA VAL A 123 -19.05 -2.63 10.25
C VAL A 123 -20.48 -2.32 10.69
N PHE A 124 -20.97 -1.13 10.39
CA PHE A 124 -22.32 -0.72 10.76
C PHE A 124 -22.97 0.16 9.70
N THR A 125 -24.28 0.36 9.82
CA THR A 125 -25.08 1.25 8.96
C THR A 125 -25.71 2.34 9.80
N GLU A 126 -25.54 3.60 9.37
CA GLU A 126 -26.13 4.79 9.96
C GLU A 126 -26.22 5.87 8.87
N ASN A 127 -26.98 6.93 9.08
CA ASN A 127 -27.08 8.06 8.15
C ASN A 127 -27.45 7.69 6.70
N ALA A 128 -28.19 6.60 6.49
CA ALA A 128 -28.53 6.03 5.19
C ALA A 128 -27.30 5.58 4.34
N THR A 129 -26.20 5.26 5.01
CA THR A 129 -24.97 4.73 4.40
C THR A 129 -24.37 3.64 5.28
N ALA A 130 -23.15 3.22 4.96
CA ALA A 130 -22.39 2.22 5.72
C ALA A 130 -20.98 2.72 6.06
N TYR A 131 -20.48 2.19 7.15
CA TYR A 131 -19.16 2.49 7.69
C TYR A 131 -18.39 1.21 7.95
N MET A 132 -17.07 1.25 7.74
CA MET A 132 -16.15 0.24 8.24
C MET A 132 -15.09 0.93 9.11
N VAL A 133 -14.73 0.28 10.22
CA VAL A 133 -13.74 0.78 11.18
C VAL A 133 -12.49 -0.07 11.10
N MET A 134 -11.36 0.59 11.07
CA MET A 134 -10.03 -0.01 10.97
C MET A 134 -9.09 0.62 12.01
N PRO A 135 -8.01 -0.06 12.42
CA PRO A 135 -7.03 0.54 13.32
C PRO A 135 -6.36 1.76 12.67
N TYR A 136 -6.04 2.75 13.48
CA TYR A 136 -5.12 3.83 13.09
C TYR A 136 -3.68 3.32 13.18
N LEU A 137 -2.91 3.52 12.12
CA LEU A 137 -1.50 3.14 12.03
C LEU A 137 -0.60 4.37 12.01
N ASN A 138 0.56 4.28 12.67
CA ASN A 138 1.61 5.29 12.57
C ASN A 138 2.58 4.89 11.44
N GLY A 139 2.92 5.85 10.59
CA GLY A 139 3.76 5.61 9.42
C GLY A 139 3.37 6.48 8.24
N LYS A 140 3.69 6.03 7.02
CA LYS A 140 3.36 6.72 5.78
C LYS A 140 2.96 5.76 4.68
N THR A 141 2.28 6.26 3.66
CA THR A 141 1.97 5.48 2.46
C THR A 141 3.21 5.30 1.59
N LEU A 142 3.21 4.24 0.77
CA LEU A 142 4.24 4.07 -0.26
C LEU A 142 4.21 5.22 -1.27
N GLU A 143 3.05 5.84 -1.51
CA GLU A 143 2.89 7.03 -2.34
C GLU A 143 3.76 8.18 -1.82
N ALA A 144 3.65 8.52 -0.54
CA ALA A 144 4.51 9.53 0.08
C ALA A 144 6.00 9.16 0.00
N ALA A 145 6.35 7.88 0.18
CA ALA A 145 7.73 7.43 0.04
C ALA A 145 8.25 7.54 -1.40
N ILE A 146 7.41 7.30 -2.41
CA ILE A 146 7.76 7.48 -3.84
C ILE A 146 7.95 8.98 -4.15
N GLU A 147 7.11 9.85 -3.62
CA GLU A 147 7.25 11.32 -3.79
C GLU A 147 8.57 11.85 -3.21
N GLU A 148 8.96 11.36 -2.04
CA GLU A 148 10.22 11.74 -1.39
C GLU A 148 11.44 11.25 -2.16
N LYS A 149 11.46 9.99 -2.59
CA LYS A 149 12.66 9.33 -3.11
C LYS A 149 12.77 9.31 -4.62
N LYS A 150 11.64 9.33 -5.36
CA LYS A 150 11.52 9.28 -6.82
C LYS A 150 11.98 7.97 -7.48
N ARG A 151 13.06 7.31 -7.06
CA ARG A 151 13.57 6.06 -7.63
C ARG A 151 14.09 5.13 -6.56
N PHE A 152 13.85 3.84 -6.76
CA PHE A 152 14.28 2.76 -5.88
C PHE A 152 15.14 1.76 -6.65
N SER A 153 16.10 1.15 -5.97
CA SER A 153 16.79 -0.03 -6.49
C SER A 153 15.85 -1.24 -6.51
N ILE A 154 16.15 -2.22 -7.35
CA ILE A 154 15.35 -3.45 -7.41
C ILE A 154 15.31 -4.18 -6.05
N THR A 155 16.37 -4.12 -5.27
CA THR A 155 16.43 -4.73 -3.95
C THR A 155 15.45 -4.05 -2.98
N GLU A 156 15.39 -2.73 -2.98
CA GLU A 156 14.44 -1.97 -2.16
C GLU A 156 13.00 -2.21 -2.60
N ILE A 157 12.77 -2.26 -3.92
CA ILE A 157 11.45 -2.58 -4.48
C ILE A 157 10.99 -3.97 -4.02
N LEU A 158 11.84 -4.97 -4.13
CA LEU A 158 11.49 -6.32 -3.69
C LEU A 158 11.26 -6.40 -2.18
N ALA A 159 12.06 -5.67 -1.38
CA ALA A 159 11.84 -5.62 0.08
C ALA A 159 10.47 -5.05 0.46
N LEU A 160 9.97 -4.06 -0.29
CA LEU A 160 8.65 -3.44 -0.06
C LEU A 160 7.51 -4.24 -0.70
N MET A 161 7.71 -4.81 -1.90
CA MET A 161 6.64 -5.42 -2.67
C MET A 161 6.46 -6.92 -2.43
N MET A 162 7.47 -7.64 -1.93
CA MET A 162 7.31 -9.06 -1.57
C MET A 162 6.25 -9.28 -0.48
N PRO A 163 6.20 -8.48 0.63
CA PRO A 163 5.10 -8.55 1.58
C PRO A 163 3.74 -8.28 0.93
N VAL A 164 3.64 -7.28 0.05
CA VAL A 164 2.39 -6.97 -0.68
C VAL A 164 1.95 -8.16 -1.54
N MET A 165 2.88 -8.80 -2.24
CA MET A 165 2.60 -10.00 -3.04
C MET A 165 2.13 -11.17 -2.15
N ASP A 166 2.78 -11.43 -1.00
CA ASP A 166 2.38 -12.49 -0.08
C ASP A 166 0.96 -12.27 0.47
N ILE A 167 0.65 -11.05 0.91
CA ILE A 167 -0.71 -10.68 1.37
C ILE A 167 -1.73 -10.92 0.25
N THR A 168 -1.43 -10.46 -0.97
CA THR A 168 -2.32 -10.59 -2.13
C THR A 168 -2.52 -12.04 -2.51
N ASP A 169 -1.47 -12.86 -2.51
CA ASP A 169 -1.58 -14.29 -2.79
C ASP A 169 -2.46 -15.01 -1.77
N ARG A 170 -2.29 -14.72 -0.49
CA ARG A 170 -3.16 -15.26 0.59
C ARG A 170 -4.62 -14.85 0.44
N LEU A 171 -4.91 -13.65 -0.06
CA LEU A 171 -6.27 -13.23 -0.42
C LEU A 171 -6.80 -14.05 -1.59
N HIS A 172 -5.99 -14.24 -2.64
CA HIS A 172 -6.35 -15.03 -3.82
C HIS A 172 -6.66 -16.51 -3.46
N GLN A 173 -5.90 -17.11 -2.54
CA GLN A 173 -6.15 -18.46 -2.01
C GLN A 173 -7.51 -18.56 -1.30
N LYS A 174 -8.03 -17.46 -0.78
CA LYS A 174 -9.38 -17.36 -0.18
C LYS A 174 -10.46 -16.94 -1.20
N GLY A 175 -10.11 -16.85 -2.48
CA GLY A 175 -11.03 -16.41 -3.55
C GLY A 175 -11.31 -14.91 -3.57
N ILE A 176 -10.48 -14.10 -2.91
CA ILE A 176 -10.64 -12.65 -2.80
C ILE A 176 -9.61 -11.97 -3.68
N LEU A 177 -10.06 -11.22 -4.71
CA LEU A 177 -9.22 -10.30 -5.47
C LEU A 177 -9.21 -8.94 -4.75
N HIS A 178 -8.05 -8.25 -4.74
CA HIS A 178 -7.94 -6.96 -4.06
C HIS A 178 -8.51 -5.81 -4.90
N LEU A 179 -8.16 -5.74 -6.18
CA LEU A 179 -8.67 -4.80 -7.20
C LEU A 179 -8.36 -3.31 -6.96
N ASN A 180 -7.59 -2.96 -5.93
CA ASN A 180 -7.26 -1.58 -5.60
C ASN A 180 -5.82 -1.45 -5.06
N ILE A 181 -4.89 -2.22 -5.62
CA ILE A 181 -3.47 -2.13 -5.24
C ILE A 181 -2.84 -0.92 -5.95
N HIS A 182 -2.49 0.09 -5.16
CA HIS A 182 -1.77 1.28 -5.60
C HIS A 182 -0.95 1.86 -4.43
N PRO A 183 0.03 2.74 -4.67
CA PRO A 183 0.94 3.20 -3.62
C PRO A 183 0.24 3.83 -2.40
N GLY A 184 -0.89 4.50 -2.59
CA GLY A 184 -1.67 5.10 -1.51
C GLY A 184 -2.40 4.07 -0.61
N ASN A 185 -2.48 2.80 -1.03
CA ASN A 185 -3.07 1.70 -0.25
C ASN A 185 -2.03 0.71 0.30
N ILE A 186 -0.75 1.02 0.16
CA ILE A 186 0.36 0.29 0.77
C ILE A 186 0.93 1.20 1.86
N PHE A 187 0.84 0.77 3.11
CA PHE A 187 1.25 1.55 4.26
C PHE A 187 2.52 0.99 4.87
N LEU A 188 3.49 1.86 5.05
CA LEU A 188 4.78 1.58 5.66
C LEU A 188 4.70 2.01 7.12
N VAL A 189 4.54 1.04 8.01
CA VAL A 189 4.44 1.29 9.45
C VAL A 189 5.81 1.65 10.02
N ASP A 190 5.85 2.53 11.02
CA ASP A 190 7.10 2.96 11.65
C ASP A 190 7.91 1.82 12.27
N SER A 191 7.24 0.70 12.62
CA SER A 191 7.88 -0.54 13.11
C SER A 191 8.56 -1.37 12.01
N GLY A 192 8.33 -1.03 10.72
CA GLY A 192 8.98 -1.65 9.57
C GLY A 192 8.09 -2.64 8.80
N GLU A 193 6.87 -2.90 9.26
CA GLU A 193 5.92 -3.73 8.54
C GLU A 193 5.31 -2.99 7.34
N VAL A 194 4.93 -3.76 6.32
CA VAL A 194 4.17 -3.30 5.17
C VAL A 194 2.75 -3.81 5.30
N ILE A 195 1.78 -2.90 5.35
CA ILE A 195 0.35 -3.21 5.49
C ILE A 195 -0.35 -2.90 4.17
N LEU A 196 -1.14 -3.84 3.67
CA LEU A 196 -2.01 -3.62 2.52
C LEU A 196 -3.40 -3.18 3.02
N MET A 197 -3.89 -2.08 2.46
CA MET A 197 -5.16 -1.46 2.84
C MET A 197 -6.15 -1.48 1.69
N ASP A 198 -7.41 -1.36 2.03
CA ASP A 198 -8.46 -0.83 1.15
C ASP A 198 -8.67 -1.57 -0.17
N SER A 199 -9.26 -2.77 -0.11
CA SER A 199 -9.71 -3.45 -1.33
C SER A 199 -10.80 -2.63 -2.04
N GLY A 200 -10.93 -2.79 -3.35
CA GLY A 200 -11.77 -1.91 -4.17
C GLY A 200 -12.86 -2.64 -4.95
N ARG A 201 -13.30 -3.80 -4.47
CA ARG A 201 -14.30 -4.63 -5.18
C ARG A 201 -15.62 -3.91 -5.42
N TYR A 202 -16.03 -3.04 -4.49
CA TYR A 202 -17.26 -2.25 -4.63
C TYR A 202 -17.22 -1.27 -5.81
N SER A 203 -16.04 -0.82 -6.22
CA SER A 203 -15.90 0.12 -7.35
C SER A 203 -16.39 -0.45 -8.68
N ARG A 204 -16.31 -1.78 -8.86
CA ARG A 204 -16.88 -2.44 -10.05
C ARG A 204 -18.39 -2.31 -10.18
N SER A 205 -19.09 -2.01 -9.09
CA SER A 205 -20.52 -1.74 -9.11
C SER A 205 -20.91 -0.50 -9.92
N PHE A 206 -19.93 0.31 -10.30
CA PHE A 206 -20.14 1.57 -11.01
C PHE A 206 -19.62 1.59 -12.45
N VAL A 207 -19.09 0.49 -12.95
CA VAL A 207 -18.46 0.44 -14.29
C VAL A 207 -19.45 0.79 -15.41
N ASP A 208 -20.74 0.45 -15.25
CA ASP A 208 -21.84 0.75 -16.16
C ASP A 208 -22.69 1.96 -15.72
N ALA A 209 -22.30 2.65 -14.64
CA ALA A 209 -23.00 3.84 -14.19
C ALA A 209 -22.69 5.05 -15.10
N PRO A 210 -23.68 5.92 -15.34
CA PRO A 210 -23.49 7.15 -16.10
C PRO A 210 -22.78 8.22 -15.27
N MET A 211 -21.57 7.90 -14.81
CA MET A 211 -20.77 8.76 -13.96
C MET A 211 -19.29 8.55 -14.26
N GLU A 212 -18.48 9.53 -13.88
CA GLU A 212 -17.04 9.38 -13.97
C GLU A 212 -16.55 8.30 -13.00
N THR A 213 -15.95 7.26 -13.55
CA THR A 213 -15.41 6.12 -12.79
C THR A 213 -13.88 6.07 -12.81
N ILE A 214 -13.25 7.04 -13.49
CA ILE A 214 -11.80 7.15 -13.63
C ILE A 214 -11.27 7.92 -12.43
N GLY A 215 -10.70 7.21 -11.45
CA GLY A 215 -9.99 7.81 -10.33
C GLY A 215 -8.51 8.05 -10.64
N GLU A 216 -7.85 8.86 -9.81
CA GLU A 216 -6.41 9.18 -9.91
C GLU A 216 -5.51 7.95 -9.98
N ASN A 217 -5.94 6.82 -9.41
CA ASN A 217 -5.18 5.57 -9.35
C ASN A 217 -5.45 4.63 -10.53
N SER A 218 -6.17 5.09 -11.57
CA SER A 218 -6.53 4.28 -12.74
C SER A 218 -5.33 3.69 -13.47
N ARG A 219 -4.17 4.35 -13.42
CA ARG A 219 -2.93 3.89 -14.04
C ARG A 219 -2.41 2.56 -13.48
N TYR A 220 -2.75 2.22 -12.25
CA TYR A 220 -2.39 0.93 -11.63
C TYR A 220 -3.41 -0.17 -11.88
N GLN A 221 -4.55 0.15 -12.49
CA GLN A 221 -5.61 -0.81 -12.75
C GLN A 221 -5.41 -1.51 -14.10
N ALA A 222 -5.56 -2.84 -14.09
CA ALA A 222 -5.60 -3.62 -15.32
C ALA A 222 -6.79 -3.19 -16.19
N PRO A 223 -6.63 -3.10 -17.54
CA PRO A 223 -7.67 -2.58 -18.42
C PRO A 223 -9.02 -3.29 -18.30
N GLU A 224 -8.97 -4.62 -18.11
CA GLU A 224 -10.16 -5.48 -18.02
C GLU A 224 -11.01 -5.25 -16.76
N ILE A 225 -10.50 -4.58 -15.74
CA ILE A 225 -11.28 -4.26 -14.54
C ILE A 225 -12.53 -3.43 -14.90
N ARG A 226 -12.44 -2.62 -15.94
CA ARG A 226 -13.53 -1.74 -16.41
C ARG A 226 -14.46 -2.40 -17.42
N ASN A 227 -14.22 -3.65 -17.78
CA ASN A 227 -15.09 -4.40 -18.66
C ASN A 227 -15.87 -5.45 -17.88
N LEU A 228 -17.19 -5.22 -17.67
CA LEU A 228 -18.06 -6.16 -16.94
C LEU A 228 -18.23 -7.50 -17.67
N HIS A 229 -18.02 -7.54 -18.99
CA HIS A 229 -18.14 -8.75 -19.80
C HIS A 229 -16.88 -9.61 -19.75
N GLU A 230 -15.77 -9.09 -19.25
CA GLU A 230 -14.56 -9.87 -19.06
C GLU A 230 -14.52 -10.52 -17.67
N LYS A 231 -14.18 -11.81 -17.68
CA LYS A 231 -13.88 -12.54 -16.44
C LYS A 231 -12.53 -12.07 -15.93
N ILE A 232 -12.50 -11.57 -14.70
CA ILE A 232 -11.27 -11.18 -14.02
C ILE A 232 -10.77 -12.32 -13.13
N ASP A 233 -9.46 -12.42 -13.00
CA ASP A 233 -8.76 -13.35 -12.13
C ASP A 233 -7.59 -12.64 -11.41
N GLY A 234 -6.73 -13.39 -10.73
CA GLY A 234 -5.60 -12.83 -9.98
C GLY A 234 -4.59 -12.03 -10.81
N SER A 235 -4.63 -12.14 -12.15
CA SER A 235 -3.74 -11.39 -13.03
C SER A 235 -4.00 -9.87 -13.00
N VAL A 236 -5.19 -9.44 -12.59
CA VAL A 236 -5.50 -8.00 -12.43
C VAL A 236 -4.64 -7.36 -11.33
N ASP A 237 -4.47 -8.07 -10.21
CA ASP A 237 -3.63 -7.59 -9.10
C ASP A 237 -2.13 -7.72 -9.45
N VAL A 238 -1.74 -8.70 -10.28
CA VAL A 238 -0.38 -8.79 -10.85
C VAL A 238 -0.05 -7.53 -11.65
N TYR A 239 -0.97 -7.06 -12.51
CA TYR A 239 -0.77 -5.82 -13.25
C TYR A 239 -0.53 -4.64 -12.31
N SER A 240 -1.36 -4.48 -11.30
CA SER A 240 -1.26 -3.39 -10.31
C SER A 240 0.08 -3.38 -9.60
N ILE A 241 0.53 -4.54 -9.12
CA ILE A 241 1.84 -4.72 -8.47
C ILE A 241 2.98 -4.33 -9.42
N CYS A 242 2.93 -4.82 -10.67
CA CYS A 242 3.96 -4.52 -11.67
C CYS A 242 3.94 -3.03 -12.09
N ALA A 243 2.79 -2.37 -12.12
CA ALA A 243 2.68 -0.94 -12.40
C ALA A 243 3.37 -0.10 -11.32
N ILE A 244 3.18 -0.44 -10.04
CA ILE A 244 3.87 0.18 -8.92
C ILE A 244 5.38 -0.04 -9.03
N MET A 245 5.82 -1.27 -9.24
CA MET A 245 7.24 -1.60 -9.36
C MET A 245 7.90 -0.88 -10.55
N TYR A 246 7.17 -0.73 -11.66
CA TYR A 246 7.64 0.03 -12.82
C TYR A 246 7.87 1.50 -12.49
N GLU A 247 6.92 2.15 -11.81
CA GLU A 247 7.05 3.54 -11.38
C GLU A 247 8.22 3.71 -10.39
N MET A 248 8.31 2.86 -9.39
CA MET A 248 9.40 2.91 -8.41
C MET A 248 10.78 2.78 -9.04
N ILE A 249 10.95 1.91 -10.03
CA ILE A 249 12.26 1.65 -10.64
C ILE A 249 12.64 2.67 -11.70
N THR A 250 11.64 3.17 -12.47
CA THR A 250 11.87 4.14 -13.54
C THR A 250 11.79 5.58 -13.08
N GLY A 251 11.10 5.84 -11.96
CA GLY A 251 10.73 7.18 -11.51
C GLY A 251 9.76 7.88 -12.47
N THR A 252 8.99 7.11 -13.24
CA THR A 252 8.05 7.62 -14.25
C THR A 252 6.71 6.93 -14.06
N GLU A 253 5.66 7.71 -13.94
CA GLU A 253 4.29 7.18 -13.94
C GLU A 253 4.00 6.37 -15.19
N ILE A 254 3.22 5.31 -15.03
CA ILE A 254 2.73 4.51 -16.15
C ILE A 254 1.42 5.13 -16.68
N GLU A 255 1.24 5.12 -17.99
CA GLU A 255 -0.04 5.53 -18.59
C GLU A 255 -1.14 4.52 -18.19
N ASP A 256 -2.38 5.00 -18.01
CA ASP A 256 -3.51 4.12 -17.67
C ASP A 256 -3.77 3.07 -18.78
N GLY A 257 -4.34 1.93 -18.36
CA GLY A 257 -4.51 0.78 -19.24
C GLY A 257 -5.39 1.05 -20.46
N ALA A 258 -6.38 1.93 -20.36
CA ALA A 258 -7.27 2.26 -21.48
C ALA A 258 -6.53 3.08 -22.56
N SER A 259 -5.72 4.04 -22.13
CA SER A 259 -4.85 4.81 -23.03
C SER A 259 -3.83 3.91 -23.71
N ARG A 260 -3.25 2.96 -22.98
CA ARG A 260 -2.28 1.99 -23.49
C ARG A 260 -2.88 1.02 -24.52
N ILE A 261 -4.16 0.62 -24.39
CA ILE A 261 -4.84 -0.20 -25.42
C ILE A 261 -4.86 0.52 -26.76
N THR A 262 -5.10 1.83 -26.75
CA THR A 262 -5.13 2.63 -27.99
C THR A 262 -3.73 2.79 -28.58
N LYS A 263 -2.73 3.08 -27.75
CA LYS A 263 -1.34 3.23 -28.14
C LYS A 263 -0.42 2.99 -26.96
N ASP A 264 0.18 1.81 -26.88
CA ASP A 264 1.14 1.51 -25.81
C ASP A 264 2.49 2.20 -26.08
N ARG A 265 2.87 3.12 -25.20
CA ARG A 265 4.14 3.85 -25.24
C ARG A 265 5.08 3.43 -24.12
N VAL A 266 4.67 2.48 -23.29
CA VAL A 266 5.46 2.01 -22.14
C VAL A 266 6.73 1.34 -22.66
N LYS A 267 7.87 1.90 -22.27
CA LYS A 267 9.20 1.38 -22.61
C LYS A 267 9.72 0.54 -21.47
N SER A 268 10.37 -0.58 -21.79
CA SER A 268 10.97 -1.41 -20.76
C SER A 268 12.01 -0.62 -19.93
N PRO A 269 12.12 -0.87 -18.62
CA PRO A 269 13.13 -0.24 -17.77
C PRO A 269 14.55 -0.41 -18.30
N LEU A 270 14.87 -1.58 -18.85
CA LEU A 270 16.18 -1.84 -19.44
C LEU A 270 16.47 -0.91 -20.64
N SER A 271 15.46 -0.66 -21.49
CA SER A 271 15.58 0.30 -22.61
C SER A 271 15.77 1.76 -22.13
N ARG A 272 15.37 2.05 -20.90
CA ARG A 272 15.58 3.35 -20.21
C ARG A 272 16.91 3.39 -19.42
N ARG A 273 17.80 2.40 -19.62
CA ARG A 273 19.09 2.28 -18.94
C ARG A 273 18.98 2.14 -17.42
N VAL A 274 17.88 1.59 -16.92
CA VAL A 274 17.72 1.25 -15.52
C VAL A 274 18.58 0.03 -15.17
N LYS A 275 19.20 0.02 -14.01
CA LYS A 275 20.08 -1.08 -13.57
C LYS A 275 19.26 -2.27 -13.07
N ILE A 276 18.78 -3.10 -13.97
CA ILE A 276 18.11 -4.39 -13.74
C ILE A 276 18.63 -5.43 -14.71
N THR A 277 18.42 -6.71 -14.41
CA THR A 277 18.73 -7.80 -15.35
C THR A 277 17.68 -7.91 -16.44
N ALA A 278 18.06 -8.48 -17.60
CA ALA A 278 17.11 -8.73 -18.69
C ALA A 278 15.93 -9.62 -18.24
N ASN A 279 16.17 -10.55 -17.31
CA ASN A 279 15.12 -11.41 -16.77
C ASN A 279 14.14 -10.62 -15.87
N GLN A 280 14.63 -9.73 -15.01
CA GLN A 280 13.78 -8.85 -14.19
C GLN A 280 12.92 -7.93 -15.05
N ASP A 281 13.52 -7.36 -16.10
CA ASP A 281 12.82 -6.53 -17.09
C ASP A 281 11.70 -7.33 -17.79
N ALA A 282 12.01 -8.53 -18.25
CA ALA A 282 11.03 -9.40 -18.91
C ALA A 282 9.87 -9.78 -18.00
N ILE A 283 10.13 -10.11 -16.72
CA ILE A 283 9.09 -10.43 -15.73
C ILE A 283 8.18 -9.22 -15.52
N LEU A 284 8.77 -8.05 -15.29
CA LEU A 284 8.03 -6.82 -15.03
C LEU A 284 7.15 -6.45 -16.24
N MET A 285 7.72 -6.49 -17.44
CA MET A 285 6.97 -6.17 -18.68
C MET A 285 5.88 -7.22 -18.99
N ASN A 286 6.11 -8.50 -18.67
CA ASN A 286 5.06 -9.51 -18.78
C ASN A 286 3.90 -9.22 -17.81
N GLY A 287 4.18 -8.86 -16.56
CA GLY A 287 3.14 -8.47 -15.60
C GLY A 287 2.34 -7.23 -16.04
N LEU A 288 2.92 -6.38 -16.89
CA LEU A 288 2.28 -5.19 -17.47
C LEU A 288 1.58 -5.45 -18.82
N ALA A 289 1.49 -6.72 -19.27
CA ALA A 289 0.78 -7.05 -20.51
C ALA A 289 -0.68 -6.61 -20.45
N LEU A 290 -1.17 -5.92 -21.49
CA LEU A 290 -2.52 -5.37 -21.54
C LEU A 290 -3.61 -6.46 -21.56
N HIS A 291 -3.34 -7.55 -22.30
CA HIS A 291 -4.25 -8.69 -22.34
C HIS A 291 -3.92 -9.69 -21.24
N SER A 292 -4.89 -10.01 -20.38
CA SER A 292 -4.74 -10.92 -19.24
C SER A 292 -4.16 -12.28 -19.61
N LYS A 293 -4.54 -12.84 -20.77
CA LYS A 293 -4.02 -14.12 -21.30
C LYS A 293 -2.51 -14.13 -21.59
N ASN A 294 -1.91 -12.96 -21.79
CA ASN A 294 -0.47 -12.81 -22.04
C ASN A 294 0.30 -12.43 -20.78
N ARG A 295 -0.40 -12.26 -19.66
CA ARG A 295 0.15 -11.81 -18.38
C ARG A 295 0.43 -13.01 -17.46
N ILE A 296 1.40 -12.86 -16.56
CA ILE A 296 1.55 -13.78 -15.43
C ILE A 296 0.21 -13.85 -14.69
N ASN A 297 -0.35 -15.04 -14.56
CA ASN A 297 -1.75 -15.25 -14.16
C ASN A 297 -1.96 -15.40 -12.64
N SER A 298 -0.88 -15.36 -11.83
CA SER A 298 -0.99 -15.38 -10.38
C SER A 298 0.16 -14.64 -9.71
N VAL A 299 -0.12 -14.10 -8.53
CA VAL A 299 0.86 -13.40 -7.72
C VAL A 299 1.93 -14.37 -7.20
N GLU A 300 1.57 -15.62 -6.89
CA GLU A 300 2.51 -16.68 -6.53
C GLU A 300 3.58 -16.90 -7.63
N LYS A 301 3.14 -16.99 -8.89
CA LYS A 301 4.09 -17.11 -10.02
C LYS A 301 4.97 -15.89 -10.18
N LEU A 302 4.41 -14.68 -9.99
CA LEU A 302 5.18 -13.44 -10.02
C LEU A 302 6.28 -13.46 -8.95
N MET A 303 5.94 -13.79 -7.70
CA MET A 303 6.92 -13.92 -6.60
C MET A 303 8.02 -14.93 -6.93
N LYS A 304 7.63 -16.13 -7.35
CA LYS A 304 8.60 -17.20 -7.72
C LYS A 304 9.53 -16.75 -8.83
N SER A 305 9.03 -16.00 -9.82
CA SER A 305 9.84 -15.50 -10.91
C SER A 305 10.92 -14.53 -10.44
N PHE A 306 10.64 -13.67 -9.46
CA PHE A 306 11.64 -12.76 -8.89
C PHE A 306 12.63 -13.48 -7.94
N VAL A 307 12.19 -14.47 -7.17
CA VAL A 307 13.05 -15.22 -6.23
C VAL A 307 14.04 -16.12 -6.99
N SER A 308 13.61 -16.72 -8.11
CA SER A 308 14.47 -17.62 -8.93
C SER A 308 15.66 -16.92 -9.60
N ILE A 309 15.73 -15.59 -9.54
CA ILE A 309 16.78 -14.77 -10.17
C ILE A 309 17.99 -14.53 -9.24
N ARG A 310 18.22 -15.31 -8.22
CA ARG A 310 19.48 -15.15 -7.47
C ARG A 310 20.65 -15.38 -8.44
N PRO A 311 21.51 -14.37 -8.74
CA PRO A 311 22.73 -14.62 -9.48
C PRO A 311 23.58 -15.50 -8.57
N VAL A 312 23.92 -16.70 -9.03
CA VAL A 312 25.10 -17.39 -8.57
C VAL A 312 26.26 -16.50 -8.99
N GLN A 313 26.68 -15.57 -8.15
CA GLN A 313 28.00 -14.99 -8.29
C GLN A 313 28.98 -16.14 -8.04
N LYS A 314 29.47 -16.72 -9.14
CA LYS A 314 30.74 -17.41 -9.09
C LYS A 314 31.75 -16.38 -8.54
N VAL A 315 32.10 -16.53 -7.29
CA VAL A 315 33.31 -15.92 -6.77
C VAL A 315 34.43 -16.61 -7.56
N GLU A 316 34.97 -15.93 -8.55
CA GLU A 316 36.23 -16.31 -9.14
C GLU A 316 37.26 -16.21 -7.99
N GLU A 317 37.75 -17.37 -7.55
CA GLU A 317 38.90 -17.43 -6.66
C GLU A 317 40.06 -16.65 -7.33
N PRO A 318 40.68 -15.69 -6.62
CA PRO A 318 41.84 -15.01 -7.17
C PRO A 318 42.94 -16.04 -7.38
N ALA A 319 43.42 -16.13 -8.62
CA ALA A 319 44.51 -17.01 -9.05
C ALA A 319 45.68 -16.94 -8.05
N ALA A 320 46.08 -18.09 -7.59
CA ALA A 320 47.18 -18.27 -6.62
C ALA A 320 48.44 -17.57 -7.12
N VAL A 321 48.83 -16.49 -6.44
CA VAL A 321 50.13 -15.84 -6.64
C VAL A 321 51.23 -16.79 -6.15
N GLN A 322 52.04 -17.31 -7.08
CA GLN A 322 53.19 -18.10 -6.80
C GLN A 322 54.18 -17.32 -5.88
N LYS A 323 54.36 -17.80 -4.65
CA LYS A 323 55.36 -17.29 -3.73
C LYS A 323 56.77 -17.64 -4.24
N LYS A 324 57.52 -16.65 -4.69
CA LYS A 324 58.99 -16.74 -4.81
C LYS A 324 59.59 -16.84 -3.43
N LYS A 325 60.41 -17.91 -3.23
CA LYS A 325 61.25 -18.10 -2.04
C LYS A 325 62.31 -17.01 -1.98
N ALA A 326 62.52 -16.42 -0.80
CA ALA A 326 63.69 -15.66 -0.44
C ALA A 326 64.06 -15.96 1.02
N PRO A 327 65.37 -15.83 1.42
CA PRO A 327 66.03 -16.76 2.27
C PRO A 327 66.07 -16.40 3.77
N GLU A 328 66.38 -17.43 4.56
CA GLU A 328 66.59 -17.39 6.02
C GLU A 328 67.64 -16.37 6.48
N ARG A 329 67.34 -15.64 7.56
CA ARG A 329 68.32 -15.15 8.53
C ARG A 329 67.76 -15.04 9.95
N ARG A 330 68.34 -15.87 10.75
CA ARG A 330 68.80 -15.90 12.19
C ARG A 330 68.10 -14.96 13.21
N LYS A 331 67.80 -15.68 14.30
CA LYS A 331 67.41 -15.28 15.64
C LYS A 331 68.24 -14.20 16.28
N THR A 332 67.65 -13.33 17.08
CA THR A 332 68.14 -12.92 18.40
C THR A 332 66.99 -12.61 19.34
N GLU A 333 67.20 -13.07 20.60
CA GLU A 333 66.29 -12.93 21.76
C GLU A 333 66.32 -11.52 22.34
N GLY A 334 65.22 -11.16 23.11
CA GLY A 334 65.38 -10.10 24.09
C GLY A 334 64.07 -9.53 24.62
N ALA A 335 63.59 -10.12 25.73
CA ALA A 335 63.03 -9.51 26.95
C ALA A 335 61.80 -8.59 26.98
N ARG A 336 60.76 -9.11 27.65
CA ARG A 336 59.91 -8.55 28.72
C ARG A 336 59.82 -7.02 28.88
N HIS A 337 58.58 -6.50 28.93
CA HIS A 337 58.05 -5.87 30.15
C HIS A 337 56.51 -5.70 30.11
N GLU A 338 55.89 -6.13 31.22
CA GLU A 338 54.50 -5.84 31.61
C GLU A 338 54.32 -4.36 31.97
N LYS A 339 53.12 -3.81 31.75
CA LYS A 339 52.38 -3.01 32.77
C LYS A 339 50.97 -2.70 32.29
N LYS A 340 50.06 -3.19 33.04
CA LYS A 340 48.81 -2.75 33.71
C LYS A 340 48.19 -1.41 33.34
N ALA A 341 46.87 -1.51 33.04
CA ALA A 341 45.69 -0.85 33.60
C ALA A 341 45.55 0.67 33.41
N GLU A 342 44.43 1.14 32.89
CA GLU A 342 43.27 1.57 33.63
C GLU A 342 42.15 2.14 32.73
N SER A 343 40.95 2.04 33.23
CA SER A 343 39.62 2.40 32.77
C SER A 343 39.42 3.86 32.37
N SER A 344 38.55 4.14 31.41
CA SER A 344 37.53 5.18 31.55
C SER A 344 36.40 5.01 30.53
N SER A 345 35.22 5.21 31.04
CA SER A 345 33.89 5.18 30.47
C SER A 345 33.67 6.21 29.35
N GLY A 346 32.90 5.83 28.32
CA GLY A 346 32.43 6.76 27.31
C GLY A 346 31.25 6.16 26.51
N SER A 347 30.13 6.79 26.64
CA SER A 347 28.79 6.49 26.10
C SER A 347 28.77 5.96 24.68
N ALA A 348 28.12 4.81 24.48
CA ALA A 348 27.77 4.26 23.20
C ALA A 348 26.43 4.85 22.73
N VAL A 349 26.45 5.60 21.66
CA VAL A 349 25.26 5.97 20.87
C VAL A 349 24.83 4.72 20.10
N CYS A 350 23.62 4.29 20.35
CA CYS A 350 23.02 3.10 19.76
C CYS A 350 22.56 3.42 18.33
N CYS A 351 23.37 3.06 17.33
CA CYS A 351 22.90 2.91 15.95
C CYS A 351 22.22 1.54 15.84
N VAL A 352 20.89 1.53 15.80
CA VAL A 352 20.13 0.32 15.50
C VAL A 352 20.26 0.03 14.00
N SER A 353 21.03 -1.00 13.67
CA SER A 353 21.22 -1.47 12.31
C SER A 353 20.02 -2.27 11.83
N PHE A 354 19.58 -1.97 10.63
CA PHE A 354 18.44 -2.52 9.86
C PHE A 354 18.55 -4.02 9.50
N SER A 355 19.35 -4.81 10.21
CA SER A 355 19.77 -6.15 9.74
C SER A 355 18.88 -7.33 10.18
N HIS A 356 17.84 -7.15 10.98
CA HIS A 356 17.11 -8.29 11.56
C HIS A 356 15.82 -8.72 10.86
N VAL A 357 15.26 -7.92 9.94
CA VAL A 357 14.04 -8.29 9.19
C VAL A 357 14.34 -9.19 7.98
N PHE A 358 15.59 -9.24 7.53
CA PHE A 358 16.01 -10.00 6.34
C PHE A 358 16.15 -11.51 6.55
N LEU A 359 16.19 -11.99 7.80
CA LEU A 359 16.55 -13.41 8.07
C LEU A 359 15.33 -14.37 7.98
N PHE A 360 14.10 -13.89 8.09
CA PHE A 360 12.92 -14.76 8.10
C PHE A 360 12.40 -15.14 6.71
N TYR A 361 12.70 -14.36 5.67
CA TYR A 361 12.26 -14.66 4.30
C TYR A 361 13.30 -15.43 3.45
N VAL A 362 14.45 -15.76 4.02
CA VAL A 362 15.56 -16.46 3.32
C VAL A 362 15.61 -17.96 3.64
N LEU A 363 14.81 -18.45 4.62
CA LEU A 363 14.83 -19.85 5.08
C LEU A 363 13.52 -20.60 4.88
N LEU A 364 12.57 -20.10 4.11
CA LEU A 364 11.45 -20.83 3.53
C LEU A 364 11.48 -20.63 2.01
#